data_508f615bbe952634730f7b120976fd85
#
_entry.id   508f615bbe952634730f7b120976fd85
#
_cell.length_a   1.000
_cell.length_b   1.000
_cell.length_c   1.000
_cell.angle_alpha   90.00
_cell.angle_beta   90.00
_cell.angle_gamma   90.00
#
_symmetry.space_group_name_H-M   'P 1'
#
loop_
_entity.id
_entity.type
_entity.pdbx_description
1 polymer ?
#
loop_
_entity_poly.entity_id
_entity_poly.type
_entity_poly.pdbx_seq_one_letter_code
_entity_poly.pdbx_strand_id
1 'polypeptide(L)'
;MQCIVERHSRPFYALRKMIYLQHYMPNIAIMDTHTLKLFLALANNLHFGKTSREQHVSPSALSRSIKALEDELETILFVRDNRSVTLTREGEQFRDYASQVLNGLSSIRETFKKDQQILQGELSLYCSVTASYSFLYDILSSFRQNYPRIEMKLHTGDAAKAVERVLEGLEDLSIGARPDTLPAGIEFQPIARSELRLIGPNAPQLLTEEQLRNPCMETWRDVAMIVSEEGLERNRIERWLKHYSIKPKIYAQVSGNEAIVSMVSLGFGIGVVPQIVLDNSPLNARIRTYDIQPPLTAYDIGLFALEKRLKEPLINAFWNRNRK
;
A
#
# COMPACT_ATOMS: atom_id res chain seq x y z
N MET A 1 53.14 -17.83 30.28
CA MET A 1 53.00 -18.86 29.23
C MET A 1 51.80 -18.49 28.40
N GLN A 2 52.09 -17.85 27.27
CA GLN A 2 51.13 -17.41 26.28
C GLN A 2 50.76 -18.58 25.33
N CYS A 3 49.47 -18.80 25.09
CA CYS A 3 48.99 -19.62 23.97
C CYS A 3 48.27 -18.68 23.00
N ILE A 4 48.92 -18.47 21.90
CA ILE A 4 48.42 -17.80 20.71
C ILE A 4 47.52 -18.79 19.96
N VAL A 5 46.25 -18.45 19.72
CA VAL A 5 45.35 -19.18 18.84
C VAL A 5 45.27 -18.46 17.53
N GLU A 6 45.93 -19.01 16.51
CA GLU A 6 45.85 -18.62 15.10
C GLU A 6 44.46 -18.88 14.54
N ARG A 7 43.80 -17.82 14.08
CA ARG A 7 42.60 -17.90 13.23
C ARG A 7 43.02 -18.17 11.78
N HIS A 8 42.89 -19.41 11.34
CA HIS A 8 43.04 -19.75 9.89
C HIS A 8 41.69 -19.53 9.18
N SER A 9 41.78 -18.73 8.14
CA SER A 9 40.74 -18.24 7.26
C SER A 9 40.00 -19.39 6.51
N ARG A 10 38.69 -19.49 6.74
CA ARG A 10 37.76 -20.48 6.16
C ARG A 10 37.32 -20.26 4.68
N PRO A 11 37.68 -19.22 3.92
CA PRO A 11 37.21 -19.14 2.53
C PRO A 11 37.99 -20.04 1.52
N PHE A 12 39.23 -20.38 1.79
CA PHE A 12 40.02 -21.18 0.84
C PHE A 12 39.68 -22.67 0.81
N TYR A 13 39.13 -23.23 1.88
CA TYR A 13 38.75 -24.63 1.96
C TYR A 13 37.46 -24.95 1.19
N ALA A 14 36.52 -24.02 1.15
CA ALA A 14 35.27 -24.15 0.40
C ALA A 14 35.52 -24.09 -1.13
N LEU A 15 36.40 -23.18 -1.58
CA LEU A 15 36.73 -23.06 -3.00
C LEU A 15 37.48 -24.30 -3.52
N ARG A 16 38.38 -24.85 -2.71
CA ARG A 16 39.13 -26.06 -3.08
C ARG A 16 38.24 -27.31 -3.15
N LYS A 17 37.22 -27.40 -2.29
CA LYS A 17 36.24 -28.48 -2.30
C LYS A 17 35.27 -28.39 -3.49
N MET A 18 34.94 -27.16 -3.92
CA MET A 18 34.12 -26.92 -5.11
C MET A 18 34.87 -27.27 -6.41
N ILE A 19 36.16 -26.96 -6.51
CA ILE A 19 37.02 -27.30 -7.67
C ILE A 19 37.28 -28.82 -7.72
N TYR A 20 37.41 -29.48 -6.56
CA TYR A 20 37.58 -30.93 -6.49
C TYR A 20 36.31 -31.72 -6.89
N LEU A 21 35.12 -31.18 -6.55
CA LEU A 21 33.83 -31.77 -6.95
C LEU A 21 33.55 -31.59 -8.44
N GLN A 22 34.05 -30.52 -9.07
CA GLN A 22 33.91 -30.31 -10.52
C GLN A 22 34.80 -31.23 -11.38
N HIS A 23 35.89 -31.76 -10.82
CA HIS A 23 36.84 -32.60 -11.56
C HIS A 23 36.60 -34.11 -11.36
N TYR A 24 35.78 -34.52 -10.37
CA TYR A 24 35.57 -35.94 -10.04
C TYR A 24 34.13 -36.44 -10.23
N MET A 25 33.25 -35.62 -10.76
CA MET A 25 31.91 -36.03 -11.21
C MET A 25 31.81 -35.80 -12.71
N PRO A 26 32.06 -36.81 -13.54
CA PRO A 26 31.72 -36.71 -14.95
C PRO A 26 30.21 -36.65 -15.07
N ASN A 27 29.69 -35.49 -15.56
CA ASN A 27 28.33 -35.28 -16.07
C ASN A 27 27.23 -36.10 -15.37
N ILE A 28 26.91 -35.79 -14.13
CA ILE A 28 25.57 -36.08 -13.67
C ILE A 28 24.72 -35.04 -14.40
N ALA A 29 24.18 -35.43 -15.55
CA ALA A 29 23.07 -34.72 -16.18
C ALA A 29 21.92 -34.76 -15.16
N ILE A 30 21.80 -33.75 -14.34
CA ILE A 30 20.69 -33.64 -13.39
C ILE A 30 19.46 -33.48 -14.26
N MET A 31 18.60 -34.49 -14.27
CA MET A 31 17.28 -34.45 -14.90
C MET A 31 16.54 -33.19 -14.44
N ASP A 32 16.59 -32.15 -15.26
CA ASP A 32 16.04 -30.87 -14.92
C ASP A 32 14.58 -30.71 -15.38
N THR A 33 13.90 -29.72 -14.85
CA THR A 33 12.50 -29.45 -15.21
C THR A 33 12.29 -29.04 -16.65
N HIS A 34 13.32 -28.54 -17.33
CA HIS A 34 13.27 -28.23 -18.76
C HIS A 34 13.25 -29.51 -19.59
N THR A 35 14.13 -30.47 -19.29
CA THR A 35 14.17 -31.76 -19.92
C THR A 35 12.87 -32.56 -19.75
N LEU A 36 12.26 -32.52 -18.52
CA LEU A 36 10.95 -33.13 -18.30
C LEU A 36 9.84 -32.50 -19.15
N LYS A 37 9.85 -31.19 -19.33
CA LYS A 37 8.89 -30.49 -20.21
C LYS A 37 9.10 -30.86 -21.68
N LEU A 38 10.31 -30.88 -22.14
CA LEU A 38 10.64 -31.30 -23.51
C LEU A 38 10.18 -32.74 -23.77
N PHE A 39 10.43 -33.67 -22.82
CA PHE A 39 9.99 -35.06 -22.90
C PHE A 39 8.45 -35.14 -22.99
N LEU A 40 7.70 -34.47 -22.08
CA LEU A 40 6.23 -34.49 -22.10
C LEU A 40 5.66 -33.89 -23.38
N ALA A 41 6.24 -32.78 -23.86
CA ALA A 41 5.82 -32.20 -25.11
C ALA A 41 6.02 -33.13 -26.30
N LEU A 42 7.14 -33.87 -26.32
CA LEU A 42 7.38 -34.88 -27.35
C LEU A 42 6.45 -36.09 -27.19
N ALA A 43 6.21 -36.55 -25.97
CA ALA A 43 5.31 -37.68 -25.68
C ALA A 43 3.86 -37.36 -26.13
N ASN A 44 3.43 -36.09 -26.04
CA ASN A 44 2.12 -35.69 -26.49
C ASN A 44 2.03 -35.49 -28.00
N ASN A 45 3.07 -34.96 -28.64
CA ASN A 45 3.07 -34.66 -30.07
C ASN A 45 3.48 -35.82 -30.95
N LEU A 46 4.30 -36.76 -30.41
CA LEU A 46 4.91 -37.84 -31.12
C LEU A 46 5.61 -37.43 -32.44
N HIS A 47 6.13 -36.19 -32.46
CA HIS A 47 6.72 -35.59 -33.66
C HIS A 47 7.81 -34.56 -33.32
N PHE A 48 9.09 -34.90 -33.50
CA PHE A 48 10.23 -34.03 -33.15
C PHE A 48 10.14 -32.61 -33.75
N GLY A 49 9.86 -32.52 -35.05
CA GLY A 49 9.78 -31.22 -35.74
C GLY A 49 8.64 -30.31 -35.27
N LYS A 50 7.50 -30.88 -34.87
CA LYS A 50 6.38 -30.12 -34.28
C LYS A 50 6.75 -29.65 -32.88
N THR A 51 7.25 -30.57 -32.04
CA THR A 51 7.65 -30.30 -30.67
C THR A 51 8.76 -29.26 -30.59
N SER A 52 9.77 -29.34 -31.46
CA SER A 52 10.86 -28.37 -31.47
C SER A 52 10.39 -26.93 -31.75
N ARG A 53 9.42 -26.75 -32.64
CA ARG A 53 8.83 -25.44 -32.94
C ARG A 53 8.02 -24.91 -31.74
N GLU A 54 7.17 -25.77 -31.15
CA GLU A 54 6.34 -25.39 -29.99
C GLU A 54 7.17 -25.05 -28.75
N GLN A 55 8.29 -25.75 -28.55
CA GLN A 55 9.17 -25.55 -27.39
C GLN A 55 10.31 -24.55 -27.67
N HIS A 56 10.33 -23.91 -28.82
CA HIS A 56 11.35 -22.93 -29.24
C HIS A 56 12.80 -23.46 -29.15
N VAL A 57 13.01 -24.74 -29.48
CA VAL A 57 14.32 -25.35 -29.51
C VAL A 57 14.62 -25.89 -30.90
N SER A 58 15.90 -26.09 -31.25
CA SER A 58 16.22 -26.75 -32.51
C SER A 58 15.91 -28.25 -32.46
N PRO A 59 15.57 -28.91 -33.58
CA PRO A 59 15.33 -30.36 -33.61
C PRO A 59 16.51 -31.16 -33.11
N SER A 60 17.73 -30.71 -33.38
CA SER A 60 18.97 -31.34 -32.90
C SER A 60 19.17 -31.18 -31.38
N ALA A 61 18.76 -30.02 -30.82
CA ALA A 61 18.81 -29.82 -29.37
C ALA A 61 17.79 -30.72 -28.65
N LEU A 62 16.53 -30.76 -29.16
CA LEU A 62 15.49 -31.64 -28.62
C LEU A 62 15.96 -33.11 -28.66
N SER A 63 16.49 -33.56 -29.79
CA SER A 63 16.98 -34.96 -29.93
C SER A 63 18.10 -35.27 -28.96
N ARG A 64 19.04 -34.33 -28.74
CA ARG A 64 20.14 -34.51 -27.77
C ARG A 64 19.62 -34.56 -26.32
N SER A 65 18.67 -33.69 -25.96
CA SER A 65 18.06 -33.69 -24.61
C SER A 65 17.33 -34.98 -24.31
N ILE A 66 16.56 -35.50 -25.28
CA ILE A 66 15.87 -36.79 -25.11
C ILE A 66 16.87 -37.94 -25.03
N LYS A 67 17.92 -37.96 -25.88
CA LYS A 67 18.94 -38.97 -25.81
C LYS A 67 19.70 -38.96 -24.48
N ALA A 68 20.09 -37.78 -23.99
CA ALA A 68 20.75 -37.66 -22.69
C ALA A 68 19.86 -38.18 -21.54
N LEU A 69 18.53 -37.93 -21.60
CA LEU A 69 17.58 -38.48 -20.67
C LEU A 69 17.46 -39.99 -20.74
N GLU A 70 17.42 -40.57 -21.95
CA GLU A 70 17.42 -42.02 -22.17
C GLU A 70 18.73 -42.66 -21.68
N ASP A 71 19.88 -42.02 -21.92
CA ASP A 71 21.20 -42.48 -21.44
C ASP A 71 21.29 -42.41 -19.89
N GLU A 72 20.75 -41.37 -19.25
CA GLU A 72 20.71 -41.22 -17.79
C GLU A 72 19.82 -42.27 -17.11
N LEU A 73 18.69 -42.61 -17.74
CA LEU A 73 17.77 -43.63 -17.25
C LEU A 73 18.15 -45.07 -17.68
N GLU A 74 19.22 -45.20 -18.45
CA GLU A 74 19.69 -46.47 -19.02
C GLU A 74 18.57 -47.25 -19.75
N THR A 75 17.62 -46.49 -20.37
CA THR A 75 16.48 -47.10 -21.05
C THR A 75 16.00 -46.23 -22.22
N ILE A 76 15.38 -46.88 -23.22
CA ILE A 76 14.80 -46.21 -24.37
C ILE A 76 13.36 -45.80 -24.03
N LEU A 77 13.05 -44.52 -24.18
CA LEU A 77 11.72 -43.98 -23.91
C LEU A 77 10.87 -43.83 -25.19
N PHE A 78 11.53 -43.66 -26.35
CA PHE A 78 10.87 -43.54 -27.65
C PHE A 78 11.40 -44.53 -28.66
N VAL A 79 10.50 -45.27 -29.30
CA VAL A 79 10.80 -46.00 -30.54
C VAL A 79 10.70 -45.04 -31.71
N ARG A 80 11.73 -45.00 -32.54
CA ARG A 80 11.82 -44.11 -33.71
C ARG A 80 12.03 -44.98 -34.94
N ASP A 81 11.09 -44.88 -35.88
CA ASP A 81 11.29 -45.38 -37.21
C ASP A 81 11.26 -44.24 -38.24
N ASN A 82 11.49 -44.53 -39.49
CA ASN A 82 11.55 -43.49 -40.56
C ASN A 82 10.23 -42.74 -40.77
N ARG A 83 9.13 -43.14 -40.15
CA ARG A 83 7.79 -42.63 -40.39
C ARG A 83 7.03 -42.28 -39.12
N SER A 84 7.45 -42.82 -37.97
CA SER A 84 6.69 -42.64 -36.72
C SER A 84 7.60 -42.53 -35.49
N VAL A 85 7.09 -41.90 -34.48
CA VAL A 85 7.66 -41.86 -33.11
C VAL A 85 6.57 -42.34 -32.18
N THR A 86 6.89 -43.34 -31.34
CA THR A 86 5.95 -43.86 -30.32
C THR A 86 6.67 -44.01 -28.99
N LEU A 87 5.94 -43.99 -27.90
CA LEU A 87 6.48 -44.28 -26.56
C LEU A 87 6.72 -45.77 -26.41
N THR A 88 7.78 -46.14 -25.70
CA THR A 88 7.96 -47.47 -25.15
C THR A 88 7.05 -47.63 -23.91
N ARG A 89 6.97 -48.86 -23.37
CA ARG A 89 6.33 -49.11 -22.08
C ARG A 89 6.98 -48.28 -20.95
N GLU A 90 8.28 -48.21 -20.96
CA GLU A 90 9.12 -47.42 -20.05
C GLU A 90 8.86 -45.91 -20.25
N GLY A 91 8.70 -45.47 -21.51
CA GLY A 91 8.31 -44.11 -21.87
C GLY A 91 6.94 -43.70 -21.33
N GLU A 92 5.96 -44.60 -21.36
CA GLU A 92 4.64 -44.34 -20.76
C GLU A 92 4.74 -44.22 -19.25
N GLN A 93 5.46 -45.07 -18.57
CA GLN A 93 5.70 -44.97 -17.13
C GLN A 93 6.43 -43.69 -16.77
N PHE A 94 7.41 -43.29 -17.55
CA PHE A 94 8.16 -42.08 -17.35
C PHE A 94 7.29 -40.80 -17.60
N ARG A 95 6.37 -40.88 -18.56
CA ARG A 95 5.40 -39.81 -18.81
C ARG A 95 4.56 -39.49 -17.54
N ASP A 96 4.07 -40.56 -16.91
CA ASP A 96 3.27 -40.40 -15.69
C ASP A 96 4.11 -39.83 -14.54
N TYR A 97 5.35 -40.30 -14.37
CA TYR A 97 6.30 -39.77 -13.41
C TYR A 97 6.62 -38.29 -13.67
N ALA A 98 7.03 -37.95 -14.90
CA ALA A 98 7.36 -36.57 -15.29
C ALA A 98 6.19 -35.59 -15.06
N SER A 99 4.97 -36.06 -15.35
CA SER A 99 3.75 -35.28 -15.07
C SER A 99 3.55 -35.06 -13.58
N GLN A 100 3.73 -36.08 -12.74
CA GLN A 100 3.61 -35.96 -11.28
C GLN A 100 4.64 -34.98 -10.71
N VAL A 101 5.91 -35.05 -11.17
CA VAL A 101 6.98 -34.15 -10.72
C VAL A 101 6.67 -32.69 -11.07
N LEU A 102 6.25 -32.41 -12.30
CA LEU A 102 5.93 -31.04 -12.72
C LEU A 102 4.67 -30.50 -12.04
N ASN A 103 3.66 -31.35 -11.82
CA ASN A 103 2.46 -30.98 -11.06
C ASN A 103 2.79 -30.71 -9.59
N GLY A 104 3.62 -31.55 -8.96
CA GLY A 104 4.09 -31.32 -7.60
C GLY A 104 4.87 -30.00 -7.45
N LEU A 105 5.74 -29.70 -8.42
CA LEU A 105 6.47 -28.44 -8.45
C LEU A 105 5.55 -27.22 -8.64
N SER A 106 4.51 -27.35 -9.46
CA SER A 106 3.49 -26.33 -9.67
C SER A 106 2.69 -26.10 -8.40
N SER A 107 2.26 -27.17 -7.73
CA SER A 107 1.51 -27.12 -6.46
C SER A 107 2.31 -26.43 -5.36
N ILE A 108 3.61 -26.75 -5.21
CA ILE A 108 4.44 -26.11 -4.19
C ILE A 108 4.66 -24.62 -4.49
N ARG A 109 4.80 -24.26 -5.79
CA ARG A 109 4.87 -22.85 -6.20
C ARG A 109 3.58 -22.09 -5.92
N GLU A 110 2.43 -22.72 -6.10
CA GLU A 110 1.13 -22.13 -5.74
C GLU A 110 0.98 -22.00 -4.22
N THR A 111 1.44 -22.98 -3.45
CA THR A 111 1.49 -22.91 -1.99
C THR A 111 2.35 -21.74 -1.52
N PHE A 112 3.56 -21.60 -2.06
CA PHE A 112 4.43 -20.47 -1.72
C PHE A 112 3.87 -19.12 -2.17
N LYS A 113 3.13 -19.06 -3.28
CA LYS A 113 2.42 -17.85 -3.69
C LYS A 113 1.26 -17.54 -2.73
N LYS A 114 0.53 -18.55 -2.27
CA LYS A 114 -0.52 -18.38 -1.26
C LYS A 114 0.06 -17.98 0.10
N ASP A 115 1.18 -18.57 0.51
CA ASP A 115 1.87 -18.20 1.75
C ASP A 115 2.47 -16.80 1.68
N GLN A 116 2.95 -16.35 0.53
CA GLN A 116 3.36 -14.95 0.30
C GLN A 116 2.18 -13.96 0.31
N GLN A 117 0.93 -14.43 0.09
CA GLN A 117 -0.27 -13.60 0.19
C GLN A 117 -0.83 -13.51 1.62
N ILE A 118 -0.35 -14.31 2.56
CA ILE A 118 -0.73 -14.19 3.97
C ILE A 118 0.18 -13.15 4.62
N LEU A 119 -0.08 -11.88 4.29
CA LEU A 119 0.56 -10.79 5.01
C LEU A 119 0.13 -10.84 6.47
N GLN A 120 1.12 -10.77 7.37
CA GLN A 120 0.92 -10.72 8.80
C GLN A 120 1.90 -9.71 9.42
N GLY A 121 1.52 -9.15 10.55
CA GLY A 121 2.31 -8.15 11.25
C GLY A 121 1.43 -7.00 11.72
N GLU A 122 2.06 -5.88 12.04
CA GLU A 122 1.43 -4.70 12.59
C GLU A 122 1.52 -3.57 11.58
N LEU A 123 0.43 -2.80 11.43
CA LEU A 123 0.36 -1.62 10.60
C LEU A 123 -0.24 -0.47 11.40
N SER A 124 0.49 0.63 11.54
CA SER A 124 0.03 1.80 12.28
C SER A 124 -0.61 2.84 11.35
N LEU A 125 -1.72 3.40 11.82
CA LEU A 125 -2.48 4.42 11.09
C LEU A 125 -2.84 5.57 12.04
N TYR A 126 -2.53 6.80 11.64
CA TYR A 126 -2.96 8.01 12.33
C TYR A 126 -4.08 8.73 11.59
N CYS A 127 -5.06 9.28 12.31
CA CYS A 127 -6.08 10.15 11.74
C CYS A 127 -6.75 11.03 12.81
N SER A 128 -7.54 12.02 12.39
CA SER A 128 -8.43 12.73 13.33
C SER A 128 -9.60 11.85 13.74
N VAL A 129 -10.25 12.22 14.85
CA VAL A 129 -11.47 11.54 15.31
C VAL A 129 -12.55 11.55 14.23
N THR A 130 -12.80 12.71 13.60
CA THR A 130 -13.74 12.81 12.48
C THR A 130 -13.36 11.89 11.32
N ALA A 131 -12.09 11.86 10.91
CA ALA A 131 -11.64 10.99 9.82
C ALA A 131 -11.82 9.50 10.16
N SER A 132 -11.72 9.12 11.45
CA SER A 132 -11.96 7.75 11.88
C SER A 132 -13.43 7.34 11.68
N TYR A 133 -14.38 8.20 11.99
CA TYR A 133 -15.81 7.93 11.75
C TYR A 133 -16.18 7.97 10.26
N SER A 134 -15.56 8.87 9.50
CA SER A 134 -15.95 9.10 8.11
C SER A 134 -15.39 8.08 7.12
N PHE A 135 -14.19 7.56 7.38
CA PHE A 135 -13.45 6.80 6.34
C PHE A 135 -13.03 5.41 6.78
N LEU A 136 -12.79 5.17 8.08
CA LEU A 136 -12.17 3.91 8.49
C LEU A 136 -13.06 2.69 8.28
N TYR A 137 -14.37 2.82 8.40
CA TYR A 137 -15.26 1.69 8.17
C TYR A 137 -15.08 1.12 6.75
N ASP A 138 -15.15 1.99 5.74
CA ASP A 138 -15.04 1.57 4.35
C ASP A 138 -13.62 1.08 4.00
N ILE A 139 -12.62 1.75 4.57
CA ILE A 139 -11.21 1.41 4.36
C ILE A 139 -10.85 0.08 5.01
N LEU A 140 -11.23 -0.12 6.28
CA LEU A 140 -10.78 -1.26 7.06
C LEU A 140 -11.65 -2.51 6.87
N SER A 141 -12.93 -2.35 6.53
CA SER A 141 -13.82 -3.50 6.31
C SER A 141 -13.31 -4.41 5.20
N SER A 142 -12.98 -3.85 4.05
CA SER A 142 -12.42 -4.59 2.92
C SER A 142 -10.99 -5.06 3.18
N PHE A 143 -10.18 -4.24 3.85
CA PHE A 143 -8.80 -4.59 4.16
C PHE A 143 -8.71 -5.79 5.11
N ARG A 144 -9.50 -5.82 6.18
CA ARG A 144 -9.56 -6.92 7.15
C ARG A 144 -9.99 -8.24 6.51
N GLN A 145 -10.93 -8.20 5.56
CA GLN A 145 -11.39 -9.41 4.84
C GLN A 145 -10.24 -10.02 4.02
N ASN A 146 -9.43 -9.17 3.37
CA ASN A 146 -8.32 -9.62 2.52
C ASN A 146 -7.06 -9.98 3.32
N TYR A 147 -6.85 -9.34 4.48
CA TYR A 147 -5.64 -9.47 5.30
C TYR A 147 -5.96 -9.68 6.80
N PRO A 148 -6.61 -10.80 7.16
CA PRO A 148 -7.11 -11.03 8.52
C PRO A 148 -6.02 -11.20 9.59
N ARG A 149 -4.75 -11.38 9.20
CA ARG A 149 -3.61 -11.55 10.10
C ARG A 149 -2.79 -10.26 10.32
N ILE A 150 -3.23 -9.14 9.74
CA ILE A 150 -2.60 -7.84 10.01
C ILE A 150 -3.30 -7.22 11.21
N GLU A 151 -2.52 -6.89 12.23
CA GLU A 151 -2.95 -6.11 13.37
C GLU A 151 -2.89 -4.62 13.02
N MET A 152 -4.01 -3.90 13.25
CA MET A 152 -4.07 -2.46 12.99
C MET A 152 -3.89 -1.69 14.30
N LYS A 153 -2.87 -0.84 14.38
CA LYS A 153 -2.74 0.17 15.43
C LYS A 153 -3.31 1.50 14.95
N LEU A 154 -4.38 1.94 15.58
CA LEU A 154 -5.02 3.21 15.26
C LEU A 154 -4.70 4.24 16.33
N HIS A 155 -4.06 5.34 15.92
CA HIS A 155 -3.86 6.50 16.77
C HIS A 155 -4.71 7.66 16.27
N THR A 156 -5.40 8.33 17.20
CA THR A 156 -6.23 9.49 16.86
C THR A 156 -5.71 10.76 17.52
N GLY A 157 -5.85 11.90 16.83
CA GLY A 157 -5.41 13.20 17.34
C GLY A 157 -5.72 14.34 16.39
N ASP A 158 -4.95 15.42 16.47
CA ASP A 158 -5.17 16.60 15.65
C ASP A 158 -4.90 16.32 14.17
N ALA A 159 -5.84 16.67 13.29
CA ALA A 159 -5.71 16.51 11.84
C ALA A 159 -4.48 17.24 11.26
N ALA A 160 -4.04 18.35 11.87
CA ALA A 160 -2.88 19.10 11.45
C ALA A 160 -1.57 18.30 11.52
N LYS A 161 -1.49 17.32 12.42
CA LYS A 161 -0.29 16.49 12.64
C LYS A 161 -0.17 15.27 11.71
N ALA A 162 -1.15 15.04 10.85
CA ALA A 162 -1.19 13.82 10.03
C ALA A 162 0.07 13.63 9.17
N VAL A 163 0.58 14.69 8.54
CA VAL A 163 1.78 14.62 7.68
C VAL A 163 3.05 14.46 8.51
N GLU A 164 3.18 15.19 9.61
CA GLU A 164 4.33 15.15 10.51
C GLU A 164 4.53 13.73 11.08
N ARG A 165 3.46 13.08 11.55
CA ARG A 165 3.49 11.73 12.12
C ARG A 165 4.12 10.70 11.17
N VAL A 166 3.84 10.81 9.87
CA VAL A 166 4.42 9.92 8.85
C VAL A 166 5.85 10.34 8.52
N LEU A 167 6.16 11.64 8.43
CA LEU A 167 7.51 12.14 8.17
C LEU A 167 8.51 11.70 9.24
N GLU A 168 8.12 11.75 10.50
CA GLU A 168 8.93 11.34 11.64
C GLU A 168 9.00 9.81 11.81
N GLY A 169 8.19 9.07 11.02
CA GLY A 169 8.15 7.61 11.10
C GLY A 169 7.46 7.08 12.36
N LEU A 170 6.67 7.91 13.04
CA LEU A 170 5.86 7.51 14.19
C LEU A 170 4.70 6.61 13.77
N GLU A 171 4.24 6.78 12.54
CA GLU A 171 3.17 5.97 11.93
C GLU A 171 3.57 5.53 10.52
N ASP A 172 3.03 4.40 10.10
CA ASP A 172 3.23 3.89 8.75
C ASP A 172 2.43 4.69 7.73
N LEU A 173 1.22 5.09 8.12
CA LEU A 173 0.23 5.79 7.29
C LEU A 173 -0.50 6.83 8.14
N SER A 174 -1.03 7.86 7.48
CA SER A 174 -1.98 8.77 8.12
C SER A 174 -3.08 9.23 7.17
N ILE A 175 -4.23 9.63 7.73
CA ILE A 175 -5.32 10.28 7.00
C ILE A 175 -5.42 11.72 7.47
N GLY A 176 -5.34 12.66 6.52
CA GLY A 176 -5.43 14.08 6.80
C GLY A 176 -5.69 14.92 5.57
N ALA A 177 -5.74 16.23 5.77
CA ALA A 177 -5.89 17.20 4.71
C ALA A 177 -4.56 17.44 3.98
N ARG A 178 -4.60 17.46 2.65
CA ARG A 178 -3.42 17.73 1.83
C ARG A 178 -2.95 19.17 2.01
N PRO A 179 -1.71 19.41 2.45
CA PRO A 179 -1.16 20.76 2.54
C PRO A 179 -0.99 21.37 1.15
N ASP A 180 -0.96 22.72 1.09
CA ASP A 180 -0.77 23.45 -0.18
C ASP A 180 0.55 23.05 -0.86
N THR A 181 1.59 22.76 -0.07
CA THR A 181 2.87 22.18 -0.55
C THR A 181 3.10 20.85 0.18
N LEU A 182 3.21 19.77 -0.58
CA LEU A 182 3.51 18.46 -0.03
C LEU A 182 5.01 18.36 0.27
N PRO A 183 5.41 17.93 1.49
CA PRO A 183 6.80 17.71 1.80
C PRO A 183 7.46 16.65 0.90
N ALA A 184 8.75 16.83 0.60
CA ALA A 184 9.49 15.85 -0.19
C ALA A 184 9.50 14.47 0.48
N GLY A 185 9.32 13.42 -0.33
CA GLY A 185 9.32 12.03 0.13
C GLY A 185 8.00 11.57 0.77
N ILE A 186 6.96 12.42 0.75
CA ILE A 186 5.60 12.04 1.12
C ILE A 186 4.77 11.81 -0.15
N GLU A 187 4.10 10.68 -0.19
CA GLU A 187 3.07 10.38 -1.19
C GLU A 187 1.68 10.65 -0.62
N PHE A 188 0.78 11.06 -1.51
CA PHE A 188 -0.60 11.38 -1.17
C PHE A 188 -1.58 10.65 -2.11
N GLN A 189 -2.55 9.97 -1.51
CA GLN A 189 -3.64 9.34 -2.24
C GLN A 189 -4.98 9.96 -1.81
N PRO A 190 -5.72 10.65 -2.70
CA PRO A 190 -6.97 11.30 -2.35
C PRO A 190 -8.06 10.28 -1.99
N ILE A 191 -8.86 10.62 -0.96
CA ILE A 191 -10.03 9.85 -0.51
C ILE A 191 -11.30 10.67 -0.71
N ALA A 192 -11.29 11.94 -0.28
CA ALA A 192 -12.45 12.83 -0.32
C ALA A 192 -12.02 14.29 -0.45
N ARG A 193 -12.98 15.14 -0.78
CA ARG A 193 -12.84 16.59 -0.75
C ARG A 193 -13.83 17.18 0.24
N SER A 194 -13.39 18.13 1.08
CA SER A 194 -14.22 18.80 2.05
C SER A 194 -14.15 20.32 1.89
N GLU A 195 -15.29 20.98 1.86
CA GLU A 195 -15.38 22.42 1.90
C GLU A 195 -15.12 22.91 3.32
N LEU A 196 -14.54 24.10 3.46
CA LEU A 196 -14.44 24.81 4.74
C LEU A 196 -15.66 25.70 4.94
N ARG A 197 -16.27 25.59 6.11
CA ARG A 197 -17.44 26.35 6.48
C ARG A 197 -17.12 27.30 7.63
N LEU A 198 -17.53 28.55 7.48
CA LEU A 198 -17.63 29.46 8.61
C LEU A 198 -18.89 29.08 9.40
N ILE A 199 -18.75 28.89 10.70
CA ILE A 199 -19.84 28.43 11.58
C ILE A 199 -20.07 29.39 12.75
N GLY A 200 -21.29 29.41 13.22
CA GLY A 200 -21.68 30.08 14.44
C GLY A 200 -22.79 29.32 15.18
N PRO A 201 -23.15 29.73 16.38
CA PRO A 201 -24.26 29.14 17.11
C PRO A 201 -25.59 29.43 16.40
N ASN A 202 -26.54 28.51 16.53
CA ASN A 202 -27.89 28.72 16.02
C ASN A 202 -28.59 29.91 16.73
N ALA A 203 -28.33 30.03 18.02
CA ALA A 203 -28.79 31.17 18.86
C ALA A 203 -27.78 31.43 20.00
N PRO A 204 -27.42 32.69 20.25
CA PRO A 204 -27.77 33.88 19.46
C PRO A 204 -27.04 33.93 18.11
N GLN A 205 -27.60 34.59 17.13
CA GLN A 205 -26.93 34.88 15.87
C GLN A 205 -25.81 35.90 16.09
N LEU A 206 -24.56 35.55 15.80
CA LEU A 206 -23.39 36.40 16.04
C LEU A 206 -22.99 37.25 14.83
N LEU A 207 -23.39 36.86 13.63
CA LEU A 207 -23.14 37.61 12.39
C LEU A 207 -24.45 37.85 11.65
N THR A 208 -24.64 39.11 11.21
CA THR A 208 -25.74 39.51 10.35
C THR A 208 -25.40 39.22 8.88
N GLU A 209 -26.43 39.19 8.02
CA GLU A 209 -26.21 39.06 6.57
C GLU A 209 -25.39 40.21 5.97
N GLU A 210 -25.57 41.43 6.50
CA GLU A 210 -24.80 42.60 6.06
C GLU A 210 -23.31 42.45 6.37
N GLN A 211 -22.96 41.99 7.58
CA GLN A 211 -21.56 41.71 7.97
C GLN A 211 -20.93 40.61 7.11
N LEU A 212 -21.73 39.67 6.62
CA LEU A 212 -21.25 38.60 5.73
C LEU A 212 -21.09 39.10 4.29
N ARG A 213 -21.96 40.01 3.82
CA ARG A 213 -21.87 40.59 2.46
C ARG A 213 -20.73 41.60 2.34
N ASN A 214 -20.54 42.42 3.40
CA ASN A 214 -19.55 43.50 3.44
C ASN A 214 -18.61 43.32 4.64
N PRO A 215 -17.75 42.30 4.67
CA PRO A 215 -16.86 42.05 5.79
C PRO A 215 -15.82 43.19 5.90
N CYS A 216 -15.78 43.86 7.05
CA CYS A 216 -14.79 44.90 7.33
C CYS A 216 -14.44 44.93 8.82
N MET A 217 -13.38 45.66 9.16
CA MET A 217 -12.87 45.72 10.53
C MET A 217 -13.90 46.30 11.50
N GLU A 218 -14.66 47.32 11.09
CA GLU A 218 -15.67 48.00 11.94
C GLU A 218 -16.78 47.04 12.35
N THR A 219 -17.26 46.22 11.42
CA THR A 219 -18.38 45.30 11.63
C THR A 219 -18.00 44.01 12.31
N TRP A 220 -16.71 43.64 12.24
CA TRP A 220 -16.20 42.37 12.80
C TRP A 220 -15.37 42.56 14.07
N ARG A 221 -15.13 43.81 14.53
CA ARG A 221 -14.28 44.11 15.69
C ARG A 221 -14.63 43.33 16.95
N ASP A 222 -15.91 43.18 17.24
CA ASP A 222 -16.39 42.56 18.47
C ASP A 222 -16.80 41.09 18.29
N VAL A 223 -16.65 40.55 17.07
CA VAL A 223 -16.96 39.16 16.78
C VAL A 223 -15.87 38.27 17.34
N ALA A 224 -16.23 37.46 18.34
CA ALA A 224 -15.31 36.49 18.92
C ALA A 224 -15.11 35.30 17.99
N MET A 225 -13.88 34.90 17.82
CA MET A 225 -13.53 33.73 17.03
C MET A 225 -12.85 32.66 17.87
N ILE A 226 -13.18 31.41 17.56
CA ILE A 226 -12.52 30.19 18.03
C ILE A 226 -11.76 29.64 16.83
N VAL A 227 -10.48 29.44 16.99
CA VAL A 227 -9.58 29.07 15.89
C VAL A 227 -8.75 27.85 16.26
N SER A 228 -8.35 27.08 15.26
CA SER A 228 -7.34 26.03 15.46
C SER A 228 -6.02 26.64 15.93
N GLU A 229 -5.26 25.92 16.73
CA GLU A 229 -3.89 26.30 17.08
C GLU A 229 -3.02 26.38 15.83
N GLU A 230 -3.17 25.42 14.93
CA GLU A 230 -2.41 25.29 13.71
C GLU A 230 -3.23 24.61 12.59
N GLY A 231 -2.64 24.41 11.43
CA GLY A 231 -3.24 23.63 10.33
C GLY A 231 -3.79 24.48 9.19
N LEU A 232 -4.39 23.79 8.21
CA LEU A 232 -4.88 24.42 6.98
C LEU A 232 -6.06 25.35 7.23
N GLU A 233 -6.96 25.00 8.12
CA GLU A 233 -8.13 25.83 8.52
C GLU A 233 -7.64 27.16 9.04
N ARG A 234 -6.68 27.15 9.95
CA ARG A 234 -6.07 28.36 10.51
C ARG A 234 -5.48 29.25 9.41
N ASN A 235 -4.66 28.68 8.56
CA ASN A 235 -3.99 29.41 7.48
C ASN A 235 -5.00 30.01 6.48
N ARG A 236 -6.09 29.29 6.18
CA ARG A 236 -7.08 29.72 5.20
C ARG A 236 -7.98 30.83 5.73
N ILE A 237 -8.44 30.74 6.98
CA ILE A 237 -9.21 31.81 7.58
C ILE A 237 -8.35 33.05 7.81
N GLU A 238 -7.10 32.94 8.22
CA GLU A 238 -6.20 34.08 8.38
C GLU A 238 -5.95 34.79 7.05
N ARG A 239 -5.78 34.07 5.95
CA ARG A 239 -5.67 34.66 4.61
C ARG A 239 -6.94 35.42 4.22
N TRP A 240 -8.13 34.86 4.51
CA TRP A 240 -9.39 35.48 4.24
C TRP A 240 -9.57 36.76 5.08
N LEU A 241 -9.33 36.71 6.38
CA LEU A 241 -9.40 37.85 7.29
C LEU A 241 -8.42 38.96 6.87
N LYS A 242 -7.20 38.60 6.47
CA LYS A 242 -6.21 39.55 5.97
C LYS A 242 -6.65 40.21 4.67
N HIS A 243 -7.33 39.51 3.78
CA HIS A 243 -7.88 40.09 2.54
C HIS A 243 -8.85 41.26 2.83
N TYR A 244 -9.64 41.14 3.89
CA TYR A 244 -10.57 42.20 4.33
C TYR A 244 -10.00 43.13 5.41
N SER A 245 -8.70 43.02 5.71
CA SER A 245 -8.04 43.78 6.78
C SER A 245 -8.69 43.63 8.16
N ILE A 246 -9.34 42.49 8.41
CA ILE A 246 -10.01 42.17 9.66
C ILE A 246 -9.02 41.59 10.65
N LYS A 247 -8.97 42.17 11.87
CA LYS A 247 -8.26 41.58 13.02
C LYS A 247 -9.31 41.04 13.98
N PRO A 248 -9.51 39.71 14.00
CA PRO A 248 -10.55 39.11 14.82
C PRO A 248 -10.20 39.17 16.31
N LYS A 249 -11.24 39.21 17.15
CA LYS A 249 -11.09 38.97 18.57
C LYS A 249 -10.98 37.47 18.83
N ILE A 250 -9.78 36.95 18.97
CA ILE A 250 -9.59 35.51 19.29
C ILE A 250 -10.07 35.29 20.73
N TYR A 251 -11.13 34.51 20.89
CA TYR A 251 -11.65 34.07 22.18
C TYR A 251 -10.92 32.84 22.70
N ALA A 252 -10.68 31.85 21.81
CA ALA A 252 -9.96 30.64 22.16
C ALA A 252 -9.17 30.11 20.97
N GLN A 253 -8.07 29.44 21.30
CA GLN A 253 -7.30 28.58 20.38
C GLN A 253 -7.41 27.14 20.88
N VAL A 254 -7.75 26.24 20.00
CA VAL A 254 -8.02 24.84 20.37
C VAL A 254 -7.36 23.88 19.40
N SER A 255 -7.01 22.71 19.90
CA SER A 255 -6.57 21.59 19.08
C SER A 255 -7.77 20.71 18.71
N GLY A 256 -7.91 20.43 17.41
CA GLY A 256 -8.99 19.60 16.87
C GLY A 256 -10.29 20.38 16.54
N ASN A 257 -10.88 19.99 15.42
CA ASN A 257 -12.08 20.66 14.88
C ASN A 257 -13.33 20.42 15.73
N GLU A 258 -13.42 19.30 16.43
CA GLU A 258 -14.52 18.94 17.32
C GLU A 258 -14.62 19.92 18.51
N ALA A 259 -13.49 20.40 18.99
CA ALA A 259 -13.45 21.41 20.05
C ALA A 259 -13.97 22.76 19.54
N ILE A 260 -13.68 23.14 18.29
CA ILE A 260 -14.25 24.36 17.67
C ILE A 260 -15.78 24.26 17.62
N VAL A 261 -16.32 23.15 17.11
CA VAL A 261 -17.77 22.92 17.02
C VAL A 261 -18.41 22.97 18.40
N SER A 262 -17.80 22.37 19.42
CA SER A 262 -18.28 22.36 20.78
C SER A 262 -18.39 23.78 21.33
N MET A 263 -17.34 24.59 21.27
CA MET A 263 -17.32 25.95 21.78
C MET A 263 -18.26 26.90 21.01
N VAL A 264 -18.33 26.73 19.68
CA VAL A 264 -19.28 27.49 18.85
C VAL A 264 -20.72 27.16 19.23
N SER A 265 -21.04 25.89 19.47
CA SER A 265 -22.39 25.46 19.87
C SER A 265 -22.84 26.04 21.21
N LEU A 266 -21.90 26.43 22.08
CA LEU A 266 -22.14 27.11 23.36
C LEU A 266 -22.26 28.64 23.23
N GLY A 267 -22.06 29.17 22.02
CA GLY A 267 -22.20 30.62 21.78
C GLY A 267 -20.95 31.45 22.08
N PHE A 268 -19.78 30.81 22.28
CA PHE A 268 -18.54 31.55 22.61
C PHE A 268 -17.93 32.32 21.44
N GLY A 269 -18.40 32.09 20.23
CA GLY A 269 -17.91 32.78 19.06
C GLY A 269 -18.25 32.04 17.76
N ILE A 270 -17.62 32.47 16.70
CA ILE A 270 -17.65 31.79 15.37
C ILE A 270 -16.35 31.00 15.16
N GLY A 271 -16.39 30.07 14.24
CA GLY A 271 -15.21 29.26 13.90
C GLY A 271 -15.22 28.81 12.46
N VAL A 272 -14.14 28.16 12.02
CA VAL A 272 -14.04 27.53 10.70
C VAL A 272 -13.72 26.08 10.89
N VAL A 273 -14.52 25.21 10.23
CA VAL A 273 -14.32 23.76 10.25
C VAL A 273 -14.63 23.16 8.87
N PRO A 274 -14.09 21.98 8.54
CA PRO A 274 -14.50 21.23 7.37
C PRO A 274 -15.96 20.78 7.45
N GLN A 275 -16.67 20.75 6.33
CA GLN A 275 -18.05 20.27 6.26
C GLN A 275 -18.19 18.85 6.85
N ILE A 276 -17.22 17.98 6.58
CA ILE A 276 -17.23 16.60 7.09
C ILE A 276 -17.25 16.52 8.63
N VAL A 277 -16.72 17.52 9.33
CA VAL A 277 -16.80 17.60 10.80
C VAL A 277 -18.22 17.86 11.25
N LEU A 278 -18.95 18.74 10.54
CA LEU A 278 -20.35 19.02 10.82
C LEU A 278 -21.25 17.82 10.55
N ASP A 279 -21.01 17.13 9.43
CA ASP A 279 -21.79 15.96 9.01
C ASP A 279 -21.72 14.82 10.05
N ASN A 280 -20.59 14.72 10.77
CA ASN A 280 -20.39 13.72 11.81
C ASN A 280 -20.57 14.24 13.24
N SER A 281 -20.91 15.51 13.41
CA SER A 281 -21.05 16.08 14.75
C SER A 281 -22.46 15.89 15.33
N PRO A 282 -22.57 15.38 16.55
CA PRO A 282 -23.86 15.34 17.27
C PRO A 282 -24.41 16.74 17.60
N LEU A 283 -23.56 17.77 17.47
CA LEU A 283 -23.92 19.15 17.76
C LEU A 283 -24.37 19.94 16.52
N ASN A 284 -24.44 19.31 15.35
CA ASN A 284 -24.77 19.96 14.08
C ASN A 284 -26.09 20.78 14.17
N ALA A 285 -27.11 20.26 14.83
CA ALA A 285 -28.38 20.95 15.03
C ALA A 285 -28.27 22.28 15.84
N ARG A 286 -27.16 22.50 16.55
CA ARG A 286 -26.89 23.73 17.32
C ARG A 286 -26.01 24.71 16.57
N ILE A 287 -25.58 24.37 15.37
CA ILE A 287 -24.63 25.11 14.54
C ILE A 287 -25.35 25.67 13.33
N ARG A 288 -25.02 26.90 13.01
CA ARG A 288 -25.37 27.57 11.76
C ARG A 288 -24.14 27.75 10.91
N THR A 289 -24.24 27.46 9.61
CA THR A 289 -23.22 27.79 8.62
C THR A 289 -23.46 29.17 8.04
N TYR A 290 -22.40 29.89 7.75
CA TYR A 290 -22.45 31.20 7.11
C TYR A 290 -21.78 31.12 5.74
N ASP A 291 -22.45 31.68 4.72
CA ASP A 291 -21.89 31.81 3.39
C ASP A 291 -21.05 33.09 3.30
N ILE A 292 -19.75 32.92 3.04
CA ILE A 292 -18.79 34.02 2.89
C ILE A 292 -18.24 34.09 1.47
N GLN A 293 -17.90 35.32 1.05
CA GLN A 293 -17.32 35.58 -0.27
C GLN A 293 -15.94 36.24 -0.13
N PRO A 294 -14.93 35.85 -0.88
CA PRO A 294 -14.89 34.58 -1.60
C PRO A 294 -14.98 33.38 -0.64
N PRO A 295 -15.44 32.21 -1.11
CA PRO A 295 -15.50 31.03 -0.25
C PRO A 295 -14.10 30.60 0.18
N LEU A 296 -14.00 29.99 1.35
CA LEU A 296 -12.74 29.39 1.80
C LEU A 296 -12.38 28.22 0.89
N THR A 297 -11.12 28.14 0.54
CA THR A 297 -10.64 27.06 -0.33
C THR A 297 -10.87 25.71 0.33
N ALA A 298 -11.59 24.83 -0.34
CA ALA A 298 -11.76 23.45 0.07
C ALA A 298 -10.42 22.71 0.07
N TYR A 299 -10.32 21.62 0.82
CA TYR A 299 -9.12 20.79 0.78
C TYR A 299 -9.44 19.31 0.47
N ASP A 300 -8.46 18.67 -0.14
CA ASP A 300 -8.51 17.24 -0.38
C ASP A 300 -8.06 16.50 0.87
N ILE A 301 -8.84 15.49 1.27
CA ILE A 301 -8.53 14.59 2.37
C ILE A 301 -8.02 13.29 1.74
N GLY A 302 -6.94 12.75 2.27
CA GLY A 302 -6.38 11.53 1.74
C GLY A 302 -5.41 10.84 2.67
N LEU A 303 -4.87 9.75 2.15
CA LEU A 303 -3.89 8.91 2.80
C LEU A 303 -2.49 9.44 2.50
N PHE A 304 -1.64 9.49 3.51
CA PHE A 304 -0.22 9.82 3.40
C PHE A 304 0.64 8.62 3.75
N ALA A 305 1.74 8.47 3.05
CA ALA A 305 2.80 7.50 3.34
C ALA A 305 4.16 8.06 2.93
N LEU A 306 5.24 7.55 3.52
CA LEU A 306 6.59 7.78 3.01
C LEU A 306 6.78 7.03 1.68
N GLU A 307 7.20 7.73 0.63
CA GLU A 307 7.47 7.15 -0.70
C GLU A 307 8.39 5.92 -0.63
N LYS A 308 9.49 6.05 0.14
CA LYS A 308 10.47 4.97 0.33
C LYS A 308 9.88 3.69 0.95
N ARG A 309 8.80 3.83 1.75
CA ARG A 309 8.15 2.73 2.45
C ARG A 309 7.00 2.09 1.67
N LEU A 310 6.56 2.68 0.55
CA LEU A 310 5.49 2.12 -0.29
C LEU A 310 5.80 0.75 -0.89
N LYS A 311 7.09 0.35 -0.89
CA LYS A 311 7.53 -0.99 -1.33
C LYS A 311 7.43 -2.05 -0.23
N GLU A 312 7.25 -1.65 1.02
CA GLU A 312 7.05 -2.57 2.15
C GLU A 312 5.72 -3.31 1.98
N PRO A 313 5.68 -4.64 2.12
CA PRO A 313 4.52 -5.44 1.75
C PRO A 313 3.21 -5.03 2.45
N LEU A 314 3.25 -4.72 3.76
CA LEU A 314 2.08 -4.31 4.54
C LEU A 314 1.55 -2.94 4.11
N ILE A 315 2.45 -1.96 3.96
CA ILE A 315 2.11 -0.61 3.52
C ILE A 315 1.58 -0.64 2.09
N ASN A 316 2.25 -1.39 1.20
CA ASN A 316 1.84 -1.55 -0.19
C ASN A 316 0.43 -2.15 -0.31
N ALA A 317 0.13 -3.19 0.48
CA ALA A 317 -1.19 -3.83 0.49
C ALA A 317 -2.29 -2.85 0.92
N PHE A 318 -2.03 -2.03 1.94
CA PHE A 318 -2.97 -1.01 2.41
C PHE A 318 -3.11 0.14 1.41
N TRP A 319 -2.01 0.63 0.86
CA TRP A 319 -1.97 1.73 -0.10
C TRP A 319 -2.72 1.41 -1.40
N ASN A 320 -2.52 0.20 -1.93
CA ASN A 320 -3.10 -0.22 -3.20
C ASN A 320 -4.48 -0.90 -3.09
N ARG A 321 -5.08 -0.95 -1.90
CA ARG A 321 -6.36 -1.64 -1.65
C ARG A 321 -7.50 -1.23 -2.59
N ASN A 322 -7.51 -0.01 -3.11
CA ASN A 322 -8.55 0.56 -3.97
C ASN A 322 -8.11 0.74 -5.43
N ARG A 323 -6.92 0.27 -5.83
CA ARG A 323 -6.51 0.24 -7.23
C ARG A 323 -7.06 -1.03 -7.89
N LYS A 324 -8.34 -1.02 -8.26
CA LYS A 324 -8.95 -1.93 -9.21
C LYS A 324 -9.34 -1.16 -10.47
#